data_9f0207ceef9fb2f0c1718a0189ca30e9
#
_entry.id   9f0207ceef9fb2f0c1718a0189ca30e9
#
_cell.length_a   1.000
_cell.length_b   1.000
_cell.length_c   1.000
_cell.angle_alpha   90.00
_cell.angle_beta   90.00
_cell.angle_gamma   90.00
#
_symmetry.space_group_name_H-M   'P 1'
#
loop_
_entity.id
_entity.type
_entity.pdbx_description
1 polymer ?
#
loop_
_entity_poly.entity_id
_entity_poly.type
_entity_poly.pdbx_seq_one_letter_code
_entity_poly.pdbx_strand_id
1 'polypeptide(L)'
;VAPPYDENSPQMYSIMGDLTGFSHLDVEKSPDDAHFFKNGDAQSVDCAWLDGNCAVYTSNSKKAALNYTTDGGAEWNTITRLPEKSEGGSVAMSADGKTIIWKPASISGKPYVTPDYGENWYYCEGISYGAKVIADRVNPKTFYATCEGTFYISTDGGYHFEPTGAILTDNSVLTAVGD
;
A
#
# COMPACT_ATOMS: atom_id res chain seq x y z
N VAL A 1 6.91 5.19 5.37
CA VAL A 1 5.64 5.57 6.02
C VAL A 1 5.75 5.41 7.52
N ALA A 2 5.04 6.23 8.27
CA ALA A 2 5.01 6.21 9.73
C ALA A 2 3.55 6.13 10.20
N PRO A 3 3.14 5.05 10.89
CA PRO A 3 1.85 5.01 11.55
C PRO A 3 1.80 5.99 12.73
N PRO A 4 0.64 6.30 13.31
CA PRO A 4 0.56 7.00 14.57
C PRO A 4 1.38 6.29 15.65
N TYR A 5 1.96 7.07 16.57
CA TYR A 5 2.78 6.49 17.63
C TYR A 5 1.96 5.54 18.51
N ASP A 6 2.47 4.33 18.65
CA ASP A 6 2.02 3.30 19.59
C ASP A 6 3.27 2.56 20.10
N GLU A 7 3.41 2.39 21.39
CA GLU A 7 4.57 1.72 22.01
C GLU A 7 4.72 0.24 21.60
N ASN A 8 3.66 -0.37 21.06
CA ASN A 8 3.62 -1.77 20.65
C ASN A 8 3.71 -1.95 19.13
N SER A 9 3.93 -0.89 18.37
CA SER A 9 4.06 -0.95 16.91
C SER A 9 5.30 -0.21 16.42
N PRO A 10 5.81 -0.53 15.22
CA PRO A 10 6.89 0.23 14.62
C PRO A 10 6.53 1.71 14.44
N GLN A 11 7.48 2.58 14.75
CA GLN A 11 7.35 4.02 14.54
C GLN A 11 7.46 4.39 13.06
N MET A 12 8.12 3.55 12.25
CA MET A 12 8.28 3.78 10.83
C MET A 12 8.58 2.48 10.08
N TYR A 13 8.05 2.38 8.86
CA TYR A 13 8.51 1.43 7.85
C TYR A 13 9.23 2.20 6.74
N SER A 14 10.47 1.84 6.47
CA SER A 14 11.24 2.40 5.36
C SER A 14 11.51 1.34 4.30
N ILE A 15 11.53 1.75 3.04
CA ILE A 15 11.94 0.90 1.92
C ILE A 15 13.10 1.51 1.18
N MET A 16 13.92 0.66 0.60
CA MET A 16 15.03 1.07 -0.26
C MET A 16 15.34 -0.02 -1.27
N GLY A 17 15.90 0.35 -2.40
CA GLY A 17 16.46 -0.60 -3.37
C GLY A 17 17.58 -1.41 -2.75
N ASP A 18 17.85 -2.60 -3.29
CA ASP A 18 18.88 -3.55 -2.89
C ASP A 18 18.69 -4.20 -1.50
N LEU A 19 18.09 -3.49 -0.55
CA LEU A 19 17.96 -3.93 0.85
C LEU A 19 16.51 -4.16 1.31
N THR A 20 15.55 -4.03 0.43
CA THR A 20 14.10 -4.14 0.66
C THR A 20 13.57 -3.09 1.65
N GLY A 21 13.93 -3.14 2.94
CA GLY A 21 13.50 -2.11 3.91
C GLY A 21 13.66 -2.56 5.37
N PHE A 22 13.20 -1.69 6.27
CA PHE A 22 13.31 -1.87 7.72
C PHE A 22 12.01 -1.52 8.43
N SER A 23 11.70 -2.26 9.49
CA SER A 23 10.76 -1.86 10.54
C SER A 23 11.55 -1.17 11.65
N HIS A 24 11.23 0.09 11.93
CA HIS A 24 11.89 0.88 12.96
C HIS A 24 11.01 0.91 14.21
N LEU A 25 11.36 0.14 15.22
CA LEU A 25 10.71 0.19 16.53
C LEU A 25 11.06 1.48 17.28
N ASP A 26 12.23 2.02 17.03
CA ASP A 26 12.75 3.26 17.58
C ASP A 26 13.51 4.00 16.48
N VAL A 27 13.00 5.15 16.04
CA VAL A 27 13.64 5.94 14.95
C VAL A 27 14.95 6.60 15.35
N GLU A 28 15.26 6.65 16.65
CA GLU A 28 16.52 7.17 17.16
C GLU A 28 17.63 6.10 17.20
N LYS A 29 17.31 4.85 16.88
CA LYS A 29 18.25 3.74 16.86
C LYS A 29 18.28 3.05 15.51
N SER A 30 19.45 2.51 15.17
CA SER A 30 19.52 1.60 14.01
C SER A 30 18.70 0.35 14.28
N PRO A 31 17.91 -0.16 13.31
CA PRO A 31 17.26 -1.44 13.46
C PRO A 31 18.28 -2.56 13.74
N ASP A 32 18.00 -3.40 14.74
CA ASP A 32 18.86 -4.50 15.11
C ASP A 32 18.89 -5.60 14.02
N ASP A 33 17.75 -5.82 13.38
CA ASP A 33 17.60 -6.76 12.27
C ASP A 33 17.59 -6.03 10.93
N ALA A 34 18.28 -6.62 9.99
CA ALA A 34 18.61 -5.94 8.75
C ALA A 34 17.39 -5.87 7.92
N HIS A 35 16.58 -6.32 7.38
CA HIS A 35 15.57 -6.03 6.34
C HIS A 35 14.41 -7.04 6.32
N PHE A 36 13.30 -6.63 5.74
CA PHE A 36 12.08 -7.44 5.67
C PHE A 36 12.31 -8.79 4.99
N PHE A 37 12.52 -8.77 3.69
CA PHE A 37 12.83 -9.92 2.86
C PHE A 37 13.94 -9.61 1.86
N LYS A 38 14.76 -10.60 1.57
CA LYS A 38 15.85 -10.50 0.58
C LYS A 38 15.36 -10.86 -0.84
N ASN A 39 14.14 -10.49 -1.21
CA ASN A 39 13.50 -10.90 -2.45
C ASN A 39 13.22 -9.72 -3.39
N GLY A 40 14.28 -9.07 -3.86
CA GLY A 40 14.19 -7.95 -4.79
C GLY A 40 14.05 -6.59 -4.12
N ASP A 41 14.05 -5.53 -4.93
CA ASP A 41 13.99 -4.15 -4.49
C ASP A 41 12.57 -3.76 -4.15
N ALA A 42 12.35 -3.15 -2.99
CA ALA A 42 11.04 -2.63 -2.64
C ALA A 42 10.76 -1.34 -3.42
N GLN A 43 9.51 -1.17 -3.87
CA GLN A 43 9.09 -0.05 -4.70
C GLN A 43 8.03 0.85 -4.04
N SER A 44 7.17 0.27 -3.23
CA SER A 44 6.11 0.98 -2.53
C SER A 44 5.84 0.32 -1.20
N VAL A 45 5.52 1.11 -0.18
CA VAL A 45 5.12 0.65 1.15
C VAL A 45 4.00 1.51 1.67
N ASP A 46 3.03 0.90 2.34
CA ASP A 46 1.99 1.57 3.09
C ASP A 46 1.69 0.80 4.38
N CYS A 47 1.08 1.47 5.36
CA CYS A 47 0.73 0.88 6.64
C CYS A 47 -0.65 1.36 7.10
N ALA A 48 -1.28 0.56 7.94
CA ALA A 48 -2.53 0.94 8.58
C ALA A 48 -2.28 1.99 9.67
N TRP A 49 -3.23 2.91 9.84
CA TRP A 49 -3.13 3.97 10.86
C TRP A 49 -3.90 3.66 12.14
N LEU A 50 -4.86 2.74 12.09
CA LEU A 50 -5.57 2.25 13.28
C LEU A 50 -4.89 1.02 13.91
N ASP A 51 -3.93 0.41 13.19
CA ASP A 51 -3.10 -0.69 13.69
C ASP A 51 -1.71 -0.64 13.00
N GLY A 52 -0.77 0.04 13.63
CA GLY A 52 0.58 0.23 13.11
C GLY A 52 1.39 -1.06 12.93
N ASN A 53 0.90 -2.21 13.40
CA ASN A 53 1.50 -3.52 13.14
C ASN A 53 1.18 -4.07 11.75
N CYS A 54 0.18 -3.50 11.07
CA CYS A 54 -0.19 -3.89 9.73
C CYS A 54 0.49 -3.02 8.68
N ALA A 55 1.26 -3.63 7.79
CA ALA A 55 1.91 -2.96 6.68
C ALA A 55 1.97 -3.86 5.43
N VAL A 56 2.14 -3.24 4.26
CA VAL A 56 2.24 -3.92 2.96
C VAL A 56 3.34 -3.26 2.13
N TYR A 57 4.12 -4.04 1.40
CA TYR A 57 5.05 -3.48 0.42
C TYR A 57 5.06 -4.27 -0.89
N THR A 58 5.45 -3.59 -1.97
CA THR A 58 5.73 -4.23 -3.26
C THR A 58 7.22 -4.34 -3.52
N SER A 59 7.60 -5.37 -4.27
CA SER A 59 8.97 -5.53 -4.76
C SER A 59 9.01 -5.89 -6.24
N ASN A 60 10.18 -5.75 -6.87
CA ASN A 60 10.42 -6.16 -8.25
C ASN A 60 10.66 -7.68 -8.40
N SER A 61 10.41 -8.46 -7.36
CA SER A 61 10.54 -9.92 -7.40
C SER A 61 9.28 -10.58 -7.94
N LYS A 62 9.42 -11.34 -9.04
CA LYS A 62 8.30 -12.15 -9.60
C LYS A 62 7.72 -13.17 -8.64
N LYS A 63 8.47 -13.58 -7.62
CA LYS A 63 8.04 -14.58 -6.64
C LYS A 63 7.44 -13.97 -5.37
N ALA A 64 7.74 -12.70 -5.12
CA ALA A 64 7.35 -11.99 -3.91
C ALA A 64 6.97 -10.54 -4.22
N ALA A 65 6.17 -10.33 -5.28
CA ALA A 65 5.81 -9.00 -5.76
C ALA A 65 5.03 -8.18 -4.72
N LEU A 66 4.27 -8.83 -3.86
CA LEU A 66 3.44 -8.20 -2.83
C LEU A 66 3.57 -8.96 -1.51
N ASN A 67 3.88 -8.23 -0.46
CA ASN A 67 4.15 -8.80 0.86
C ASN A 67 3.49 -7.95 1.96
N TYR A 68 3.01 -8.60 3.02
CA TYR A 68 2.36 -7.93 4.14
C TYR A 68 2.83 -8.48 5.49
N THR A 69 2.65 -7.67 6.51
CA THR A 69 2.81 -8.05 7.91
C THR A 69 1.58 -7.61 8.71
N THR A 70 1.31 -8.31 9.82
CA THR A 70 0.30 -7.98 10.81
C THR A 70 0.86 -7.99 12.24
N ASP A 71 2.17 -8.04 12.37
CA ASP A 71 2.90 -8.16 13.63
C ASP A 71 4.11 -7.19 13.74
N GLY A 72 4.00 -6.05 13.06
CA GLY A 72 5.03 -5.01 13.10
C GLY A 72 6.29 -5.34 12.28
N GLY A 73 6.21 -6.34 11.40
CA GLY A 73 7.33 -6.76 10.57
C GLY A 73 8.20 -7.84 11.19
N ALA A 74 7.75 -8.49 12.28
CA ALA A 74 8.41 -9.68 12.83
C ALA A 74 8.33 -10.84 11.83
N GLU A 75 7.19 -10.99 11.14
CA GLU A 75 7.04 -11.85 9.98
C GLU A 75 6.45 -11.08 8.79
N TRP A 76 6.98 -11.37 7.60
CA TRP A 76 6.44 -10.88 6.34
C TRP A 76 5.93 -12.04 5.48
N ASN A 77 4.66 -12.00 5.14
CA ASN A 77 3.99 -13.00 4.34
C ASN A 77 3.91 -12.56 2.88
N THR A 78 4.24 -13.46 1.96
CA THR A 78 4.09 -13.18 0.52
C THR A 78 2.70 -13.54 0.04
N ILE A 79 2.02 -12.61 -0.62
CA ILE A 79 0.77 -12.88 -1.34
C ILE A 79 1.12 -13.61 -2.64
N THR A 80 0.81 -14.90 -2.71
CA THR A 80 1.18 -15.77 -3.83
C THR A 80 0.12 -15.87 -4.91
N ARG A 81 -1.14 -15.57 -4.59
CA ARG A 81 -2.26 -15.57 -5.54
C ARG A 81 -2.49 -14.16 -6.06
N LEU A 82 -1.76 -13.79 -7.09
CA LEU A 82 -1.90 -12.48 -7.71
C LEU A 82 -2.89 -12.55 -8.89
N PRO A 83 -3.68 -11.49 -9.13
CA PRO A 83 -4.67 -11.46 -10.22
C PRO A 83 -4.02 -11.40 -11.60
N GLU A 84 -2.76 -10.98 -11.67
CA GLU A 84 -1.95 -11.00 -12.90
C GLU A 84 -0.48 -11.29 -12.59
N LYS A 85 0.25 -11.73 -13.62
CA LYS A 85 1.71 -11.96 -13.53
C LYS A 85 2.43 -10.62 -13.69
N SER A 86 2.59 -9.91 -12.62
CA SER A 86 3.30 -8.65 -12.57
C SER A 86 4.14 -8.56 -11.29
N GLU A 87 5.05 -7.62 -11.26
CA GLU A 87 5.91 -7.33 -10.12
C GLU A 87 5.84 -5.84 -9.79
N GLY A 88 6.23 -5.46 -8.59
CA GLY A 88 6.31 -4.07 -8.16
C GLY A 88 4.99 -3.32 -8.21
N GLY A 89 5.08 -2.03 -8.53
CA GLY A 89 3.94 -1.13 -8.57
C GLY A 89 3.71 -0.41 -7.24
N SER A 90 2.50 0.10 -7.04
CA SER A 90 2.13 0.84 -5.82
C SER A 90 1.07 0.11 -5.01
N VAL A 91 1.08 0.36 -3.71
CA VAL A 91 0.10 -0.17 -2.76
C VAL A 91 -0.53 0.93 -1.94
N ALA A 92 -1.76 0.68 -1.49
CA ALA A 92 -2.43 1.43 -0.46
C ALA A 92 -3.10 0.43 0.50
N MET A 93 -2.97 0.66 1.82
CA MET A 93 -3.55 -0.18 2.86
C MET A 93 -4.61 0.61 3.63
N SER A 94 -5.78 0.02 3.82
CA SER A 94 -6.86 0.64 4.60
C SER A 94 -6.41 0.98 6.03
N ALA A 95 -7.08 1.96 6.64
CA ALA A 95 -6.75 2.40 7.99
C ALA A 95 -6.73 1.26 9.03
N ASP A 96 -7.57 0.23 8.88
CA ASP A 96 -7.63 -0.95 9.76
C ASP A 96 -6.76 -2.14 9.32
N GLY A 97 -5.95 -1.97 8.27
CA GLY A 97 -5.02 -2.98 7.78
C GLY A 97 -5.62 -4.13 6.98
N LYS A 98 -6.95 -4.20 6.79
CA LYS A 98 -7.61 -5.38 6.21
C LYS A 98 -7.69 -5.37 4.69
N THR A 99 -7.83 -4.19 4.09
CA THR A 99 -7.97 -4.03 2.65
C THR A 99 -6.68 -3.51 2.05
N ILE A 100 -6.24 -4.16 0.98
CA ILE A 100 -5.07 -3.72 0.21
C ILE A 100 -5.52 -3.40 -1.21
N ILE A 101 -5.13 -2.23 -1.72
CA ILE A 101 -5.20 -1.92 -3.15
C ILE A 101 -3.79 -2.04 -3.71
N TRP A 102 -3.66 -2.85 -4.75
CA TRP A 102 -2.41 -3.02 -5.50
C TRP A 102 -2.59 -2.57 -6.94
N LYS A 103 -1.73 -1.67 -7.37
CA LYS A 103 -1.62 -1.27 -8.76
C LYS A 103 -0.29 -1.81 -9.30
N PRO A 104 -0.32 -2.89 -10.09
CA PRO A 104 0.88 -3.49 -10.68
C PRO A 104 1.71 -2.51 -11.49
N ALA A 105 3.02 -2.76 -11.62
CA ALA A 105 3.91 -1.93 -12.44
C ALA A 105 3.68 -2.09 -13.95
N SER A 106 2.89 -3.08 -14.38
CA SER A 106 2.60 -3.29 -15.80
C SER A 106 1.90 -2.07 -16.42
N ILE A 107 2.23 -1.78 -17.69
CA ILE A 107 1.70 -0.61 -18.42
C ILE A 107 0.16 -0.66 -18.54
N SER A 108 -0.41 -1.86 -18.59
CA SER A 108 -1.86 -2.10 -18.68
C SER A 108 -2.49 -2.51 -17.35
N GLY A 109 -1.72 -2.57 -16.27
CA GLY A 109 -2.18 -3.03 -14.97
C GLY A 109 -3.20 -2.07 -14.37
N LYS A 110 -4.45 -2.51 -14.28
CA LYS A 110 -5.48 -1.80 -13.52
C LYS A 110 -5.23 -1.99 -12.03
N PRO A 111 -5.70 -1.08 -11.17
CA PRO A 111 -5.70 -1.31 -9.75
C PRO A 111 -6.64 -2.47 -9.37
N TYR A 112 -6.20 -3.28 -8.42
CA TYR A 112 -6.96 -4.37 -7.84
C TYR A 112 -7.10 -4.17 -6.34
N VAL A 113 -8.22 -4.58 -5.78
CA VAL A 113 -8.49 -4.58 -4.36
C VAL A 113 -8.63 -6.01 -3.83
N THR A 114 -8.05 -6.27 -2.66
CA THR A 114 -8.25 -7.50 -1.89
C THR A 114 -8.66 -7.15 -0.46
N PRO A 115 -9.75 -7.75 0.06
CA PRO A 115 -10.20 -7.56 1.44
C PRO A 115 -9.61 -8.61 2.41
N ASP A 116 -8.78 -9.55 1.91
CA ASP A 116 -8.40 -10.79 2.59
C ASP A 116 -6.99 -11.25 2.24
N TYR A 117 -6.07 -10.30 2.10
CA TYR A 117 -4.64 -10.55 1.85
C TYR A 117 -4.37 -11.44 0.63
N GLY A 118 -5.18 -11.26 -0.45
CA GLY A 118 -4.96 -11.91 -1.73
C GLY A 118 -5.68 -13.24 -1.93
N GLU A 119 -6.55 -13.66 -1.02
CA GLU A 119 -7.40 -14.83 -1.27
C GLU A 119 -8.44 -14.55 -2.38
N ASN A 120 -9.00 -13.33 -2.39
CA ASN A 120 -9.89 -12.85 -3.43
C ASN A 120 -9.43 -11.48 -3.96
N TRP A 121 -9.59 -11.28 -5.27
CA TRP A 121 -9.22 -10.05 -5.96
C TRP A 121 -10.37 -9.51 -6.81
N TYR A 122 -10.53 -8.21 -6.78
CA TYR A 122 -11.53 -7.48 -7.56
C TYR A 122 -10.88 -6.31 -8.26
N TYR A 123 -11.43 -5.85 -9.39
CA TYR A 123 -11.00 -4.60 -10.00
C TYR A 123 -11.49 -3.40 -9.20
N CYS A 124 -10.67 -2.35 -9.13
CA CYS A 124 -11.15 -1.05 -8.70
C CYS A 124 -11.89 -0.40 -9.88
N GLU A 125 -13.21 -0.45 -9.86
CA GLU A 125 -14.04 0.12 -10.92
C GLU A 125 -14.00 1.66 -10.89
N GLY A 126 -14.16 2.31 -12.05
CA GLY A 126 -14.18 3.77 -12.19
C GLY A 126 -12.81 4.42 -12.40
N ILE A 127 -11.71 3.72 -12.16
CA ILE A 127 -10.34 4.21 -12.39
C ILE A 127 -9.57 3.30 -13.35
N SER A 128 -8.56 3.85 -14.02
CA SER A 128 -7.78 3.15 -15.04
C SER A 128 -6.34 2.84 -14.60
N TYR A 129 -5.56 2.25 -15.50
CA TYR A 129 -4.16 1.87 -15.27
C TYR A 129 -3.24 3.04 -14.85
N GLY A 130 -3.60 4.28 -15.17
CA GLY A 130 -2.85 5.49 -14.76
C GLY A 130 -3.10 5.94 -13.33
N ALA A 131 -4.03 5.30 -12.61
CA ALA A 131 -4.42 5.75 -11.30
C ALA A 131 -3.30 5.63 -10.27
N LYS A 132 -3.20 6.65 -9.41
CA LYS A 132 -2.44 6.62 -8.15
C LYS A 132 -3.45 6.59 -7.02
N VAL A 133 -3.40 5.57 -6.19
CA VAL A 133 -4.37 5.35 -5.10
C VAL A 133 -3.68 5.53 -3.75
N ILE A 134 -4.36 6.18 -2.82
CA ILE A 134 -3.98 6.25 -1.41
C ILE A 134 -5.17 5.90 -0.52
N ALA A 135 -4.90 5.39 0.67
CA ALA A 135 -5.93 5.12 1.67
C ALA A 135 -6.20 6.36 2.53
N ASP A 136 -7.44 6.53 2.95
CA ASP A 136 -7.80 7.39 4.07
C ASP A 136 -7.16 6.83 5.36
N ARG A 137 -6.70 7.71 6.23
CA ARG A 137 -5.97 7.30 7.44
C ARG A 137 -6.88 6.99 8.63
N VAL A 138 -8.14 7.39 8.56
CA VAL A 138 -9.13 7.27 9.65
C VAL A 138 -10.25 6.31 9.26
N ASN A 139 -10.77 6.45 8.04
CA ASN A 139 -11.90 5.65 7.58
C ASN A 139 -11.42 4.46 6.73
N PRO A 140 -11.54 3.21 7.21
CA PRO A 140 -11.01 2.03 6.53
C PRO A 140 -11.72 1.69 5.21
N LYS A 141 -12.88 2.29 4.93
CA LYS A 141 -13.61 2.10 3.67
C LYS A 141 -13.34 3.18 2.62
N THR A 142 -12.59 4.22 2.99
CA THR A 142 -12.34 5.34 2.09
C THR A 142 -10.96 5.25 1.46
N PHE A 143 -10.94 5.42 0.15
CA PHE A 143 -9.72 5.54 -0.65
C PHE A 143 -9.87 6.71 -1.61
N TYR A 144 -8.74 7.33 -1.92
CA TYR A 144 -8.66 8.43 -2.87
C TYR A 144 -7.79 8.04 -4.05
N ALA A 145 -8.11 8.54 -5.24
CA ALA A 145 -7.29 8.30 -6.41
C ALA A 145 -7.16 9.55 -7.28
N THR A 146 -6.03 9.64 -7.96
CA THR A 146 -5.88 10.53 -9.11
C THR A 146 -5.72 9.70 -10.37
N CYS A 147 -6.44 10.05 -11.40
CA CYS A 147 -6.35 9.41 -12.70
C CYS A 147 -6.63 10.44 -13.78
N GLU A 148 -5.69 10.59 -14.73
CA GLU A 148 -5.84 11.51 -15.87
C GLU A 148 -6.26 12.94 -15.47
N GLY A 149 -5.65 13.47 -14.40
CA GLY A 149 -5.93 14.82 -13.90
C GLY A 149 -7.25 14.97 -13.12
N THR A 150 -7.99 13.92 -12.93
CA THR A 150 -9.24 13.91 -12.16
C THR A 150 -9.03 13.28 -10.78
N PHE A 151 -9.68 13.84 -9.77
CA PHE A 151 -9.69 13.32 -8.40
C PHE A 151 -10.93 12.46 -8.18
N TYR A 152 -10.70 11.26 -7.63
CA TYR A 152 -11.72 10.25 -7.37
C TYR A 152 -11.76 9.89 -5.89
N ILE A 153 -12.91 9.43 -5.44
CA ILE A 153 -13.13 8.88 -4.10
C ILE A 153 -13.85 7.54 -4.19
N SER A 154 -13.43 6.61 -3.35
CA SER A 154 -14.17 5.39 -3.02
C SER A 154 -14.58 5.44 -1.56
N THR A 155 -15.80 5.02 -1.24
CA THR A 155 -16.33 4.92 0.14
C THR A 155 -16.80 3.48 0.47
N ASP A 156 -16.51 2.54 -0.39
CA ASP A 156 -16.94 1.13 -0.28
C ASP A 156 -15.77 0.15 -0.12
N GLY A 157 -14.59 0.65 0.23
CA GLY A 157 -13.40 -0.18 0.41
C GLY A 157 -12.54 -0.36 -0.85
N GLY A 158 -12.67 0.55 -1.83
CA GLY A 158 -11.86 0.53 -3.04
C GLY A 158 -12.47 -0.25 -4.21
N TYR A 159 -13.71 -0.71 -4.08
CA TYR A 159 -14.37 -1.43 -5.17
C TYR A 159 -14.84 -0.50 -6.28
N HIS A 160 -15.43 0.65 -5.93
CA HIS A 160 -15.89 1.64 -6.89
C HIS A 160 -15.35 3.02 -6.56
N PHE A 161 -14.84 3.70 -7.57
CA PHE A 161 -14.31 5.07 -7.50
C PHE A 161 -15.17 6.00 -8.33
N GLU A 162 -15.61 7.10 -7.73
CA GLU A 162 -16.41 8.13 -8.40
C GLU A 162 -15.62 9.43 -8.51
N PRO A 163 -15.71 10.15 -9.63
CA PRO A 163 -15.06 11.44 -9.79
C PRO A 163 -15.71 12.48 -8.88
N THR A 164 -14.90 13.27 -8.19
CA THR A 164 -15.39 14.32 -7.29
C THR A 164 -15.73 15.63 -7.99
N GLY A 165 -15.41 15.75 -9.28
CA GLY A 165 -15.47 17.01 -10.03
C GLY A 165 -14.26 17.93 -9.84
N ALA A 166 -13.34 17.61 -8.91
CA ALA A 166 -12.09 18.34 -8.78
C ALA A 166 -11.12 17.97 -9.90
N ILE A 167 -10.55 18.99 -10.54
CA ILE A 167 -9.51 18.83 -11.56
C ILE A 167 -8.16 19.17 -10.93
N LEU A 168 -7.22 18.27 -11.06
CA LEU A 168 -5.86 18.43 -10.54
C LEU A 168 -4.93 18.87 -11.68
N THR A 169 -3.93 19.67 -11.32
CA THR A 169 -2.86 20.02 -12.27
C THR A 169 -1.94 18.81 -12.47
N ASP A 170 -1.28 18.77 -13.63
CA ASP A 170 -0.23 17.77 -13.88
C ASP A 170 0.82 17.81 -12.77
N ASN A 171 1.27 16.64 -12.36
CA ASN A 171 2.22 16.42 -11.25
C ASN A 171 1.65 16.62 -9.82
N SER A 172 0.35 16.71 -9.65
CA SER A 172 -0.24 16.67 -8.30
C SER A 172 0.12 15.35 -7.58
N VAL A 173 0.53 15.49 -6.31
CA VAL A 173 0.82 14.36 -5.42
C VAL A 173 -0.26 14.30 -4.37
N LEU A 174 -0.87 13.12 -4.21
CA LEU A 174 -1.79 12.87 -3.10
C LEU A 174 -1.00 12.42 -1.87
N THR A 175 -1.34 13.02 -0.74
CA THR A 175 -0.87 12.58 0.57
C THR A 175 -2.05 12.56 1.52
N ALA A 176 -2.32 11.43 2.15
CA ALA A 176 -3.30 11.34 3.22
C ALA A 176 -2.61 11.69 4.54
N VAL A 177 -3.27 12.49 5.34
CA VAL A 177 -2.88 12.81 6.70
C VAL A 177 -3.98 12.35 7.65
N GLY A 178 -3.61 11.85 8.82
CA GLY A 178 -4.53 11.56 9.90
C GLY A 178 -4.73 12.79 10.79
N ASP A 179 -5.79 12.79 11.57
CA ASP A 179 -6.07 13.79 12.60
C ASP A 179 -5.22 13.57 13.84
#